data_7a607d547a35b47c60ae7e8388ccc242
#
_entry.id   7a607d547a35b47c60ae7e8388ccc242
#
_cell.length_a   1.000
_cell.length_b   1.000
_cell.length_c   1.000
_cell.angle_alpha   90.00
_cell.angle_beta   90.00
_cell.angle_gamma   90.00
#
_symmetry.space_group_name_H-M   'P 1'
#
loop_
_entity.id
_entity.type
_entity.pdbx_description
1 polymer ?
#
loop_
_entity_poly.entity_id
_entity_poly.type
_entity_poly.pdbx_seq_one_letter_code
_entity_poly.pdbx_strand_id
1 'polypeptide(L)'
;MSDIKTIEGDFTGGNGKYAIVVGRWNSFVVEHLLDGALDSLRRHGVDEKNITIVRAPGAFEIPLVCKKVAAKGEVDAIIALGAVIRGGTPHFEYVAGECTKGLAMVNMEYGIPVAGPVPTGLDCRPPNHQRLPHGDRG
;
A
#
# COMPACT_ATOMS: atom_id res chain seq x y z
N MET A 1 2.65 -3.73 -40.74
CA MET A 1 2.15 -3.48 -39.73
C MET A 1 2.75 -4.12 -38.65
N SER A 2 3.39 -5.06 -38.78
CA SER A 2 3.90 -5.69 -37.71
C SER A 2 5.18 -5.16 -37.19
N ASP A 3 5.65 -4.06 -37.71
CA ASP A 3 6.89 -3.49 -37.19
C ASP A 3 6.63 -2.64 -35.94
N ILE A 4 5.40 -2.45 -35.57
CA ILE A 4 5.09 -1.68 -34.39
C ILE A 4 5.38 -2.50 -33.17
N LYS A 5 6.25 -1.98 -32.29
CA LYS A 5 6.62 -2.68 -31.09
C LYS A 5 5.67 -2.31 -29.97
N THR A 6 5.15 -3.30 -29.26
CA THR A 6 4.26 -3.07 -28.14
C THR A 6 4.93 -3.60 -26.89
N ILE A 7 4.95 -2.79 -25.83
CA ILE A 7 5.50 -3.21 -24.55
C ILE A 7 4.37 -3.27 -23.56
N GLU A 8 4.17 -4.43 -22.96
CA GLU A 8 3.11 -4.61 -21.99
C GLU A 8 3.66 -5.20 -20.72
N GLY A 9 3.11 -4.80 -19.59
CA GLY A 9 3.45 -5.43 -18.34
C GLY A 9 2.80 -6.79 -18.22
N ASP A 10 3.34 -7.64 -17.38
CA ASP A 10 2.73 -8.93 -17.14
C ASP A 10 2.69 -9.20 -15.64
N PHE A 11 2.25 -10.37 -15.24
CA PHE A 11 2.11 -10.69 -13.83
C PHE A 11 3.29 -11.49 -13.29
N THR A 12 4.38 -11.55 -14.00
CA THR A 12 5.55 -12.28 -13.56
C THR A 12 6.48 -11.35 -12.81
N GLY A 13 6.77 -11.67 -11.55
CA GLY A 13 7.66 -10.84 -10.75
C GLY A 13 9.11 -10.95 -11.13
N GLY A 14 9.49 -12.08 -11.68
CA GLY A 14 10.82 -12.25 -12.19
C GLY A 14 11.92 -12.05 -11.16
N ASN A 15 12.97 -11.37 -11.57
CA ASN A 15 14.11 -11.13 -10.70
C ASN A 15 14.02 -9.79 -9.99
N GLY A 16 12.88 -9.16 -9.98
CA GLY A 16 12.73 -7.88 -9.33
C GLY A 16 12.88 -7.97 -7.82
N LYS A 17 13.34 -6.87 -7.24
CA LYS A 17 13.49 -6.77 -5.79
C LYS A 17 12.40 -5.89 -5.27
N TYR A 18 11.73 -6.35 -4.22
CA TYR A 18 10.55 -5.69 -3.70
C TYR A 18 10.72 -5.36 -2.23
N ALA A 19 10.22 -4.21 -1.81
CA ALA A 19 10.14 -3.87 -0.41
C ALA A 19 8.68 -3.78 -0.03
N ILE A 20 8.33 -4.34 1.13
CA ILE A 20 6.98 -4.20 1.66
C ILE A 20 7.13 -3.32 2.90
N VAL A 21 6.55 -2.12 2.84
CA VAL A 21 6.59 -1.20 3.97
C VAL A 21 5.29 -1.37 4.73
N VAL A 22 5.38 -1.81 5.98
CA VAL A 22 4.23 -2.21 6.76
C VAL A 22 4.07 -1.32 7.98
N GLY A 23 2.91 -0.72 8.15
CA GLY A 23 2.62 0.05 9.34
C GLY A 23 2.37 -0.87 10.53
N ARG A 24 2.78 -0.45 11.72
CA ARG A 24 2.66 -1.31 12.90
C ARG A 24 1.33 -1.17 13.62
N TRP A 25 0.56 -0.15 13.30
CA TRP A 25 -0.68 0.09 13.97
C TRP A 25 -1.73 -0.92 13.49
N ASN A 26 -2.57 -1.40 14.35
CA ASN A 26 -3.59 -2.40 14.04
C ASN A 26 -2.95 -3.67 13.49
N SER A 27 -2.04 -4.23 14.27
CA SER A 27 -1.20 -5.31 13.79
C SER A 27 -1.95 -6.54 13.32
N PHE A 28 -3.09 -6.86 13.96
CA PHE A 28 -3.85 -8.03 13.55
C PHE A 28 -4.26 -7.94 12.07
N VAL A 29 -4.79 -6.79 11.67
CA VAL A 29 -5.21 -6.59 10.29
C VAL A 29 -4.01 -6.50 9.36
N VAL A 30 -2.99 -5.78 9.80
CA VAL A 30 -1.82 -5.54 8.96
C VAL A 30 -1.06 -6.83 8.71
N GLU A 31 -0.97 -7.73 9.69
CA GLU A 31 -0.29 -9.00 9.46
C GLU A 31 -1.03 -9.86 8.45
N HIS A 32 -2.35 -9.79 8.40
CA HIS A 32 -3.11 -10.50 7.37
C HIS A 32 -2.83 -9.91 5.98
N LEU A 33 -2.72 -8.58 5.90
CA LEU A 33 -2.39 -7.93 4.62
C LEU A 33 -0.99 -8.32 4.18
N LEU A 34 -0.07 -8.40 5.12
CA LEU A 34 1.29 -8.79 4.82
C LEU A 34 1.35 -10.23 4.29
N ASP A 35 0.61 -11.14 4.93
CA ASP A 35 0.58 -12.51 4.47
C ASP A 35 0.03 -12.60 3.05
N GLY A 36 -1.00 -11.81 2.75
CA GLY A 36 -1.56 -11.79 1.41
C GLY A 36 -0.58 -11.25 0.37
N ALA A 37 0.16 -10.21 0.74
CA ALA A 37 1.14 -9.63 -0.18
C ALA A 37 2.28 -10.61 -0.44
N LEU A 38 2.76 -11.30 0.60
CA LEU A 38 3.82 -12.28 0.43
C LEU A 38 3.35 -13.45 -0.43
N ASP A 39 2.11 -13.91 -0.21
CA ASP A 39 1.57 -14.99 -0.99
C ASP A 39 1.46 -14.59 -2.46
N SER A 40 1.01 -13.38 -2.71
CA SER A 40 0.88 -12.89 -4.09
C SER A 40 2.24 -12.81 -4.77
N LEU A 41 3.26 -12.30 -4.08
CA LEU A 41 4.59 -12.21 -4.67
C LEU A 41 5.14 -13.61 -4.97
N ARG A 42 4.94 -14.56 -4.07
CA ARG A 42 5.40 -15.92 -4.31
C ARG A 42 4.72 -16.55 -5.50
N ARG A 43 3.41 -16.32 -5.64
CA ARG A 43 2.67 -16.88 -6.77
C ARG A 43 3.13 -16.30 -8.08
N HIS A 44 3.65 -15.08 -8.07
CA HIS A 44 4.14 -14.45 -9.29
C HIS A 44 5.63 -14.68 -9.49
N GLY A 45 6.20 -15.64 -8.78
CA GLY A 45 7.55 -16.05 -9.05
C GLY A 45 8.65 -15.28 -8.37
N VAL A 46 8.32 -14.44 -7.38
CA VAL A 46 9.34 -13.65 -6.71
C VAL A 46 10.01 -14.50 -5.64
N ASP A 47 11.35 -14.56 -5.66
CA ASP A 47 12.08 -15.32 -4.68
C ASP A 47 12.11 -14.56 -3.37
N GLU A 48 11.96 -15.25 -2.26
CA GLU A 48 11.89 -14.60 -0.95
C GLU A 48 13.13 -13.79 -0.62
N LYS A 49 14.28 -14.16 -1.15
CA LYS A 49 15.49 -13.39 -0.89
C LYS A 49 15.43 -12.01 -1.54
N ASN A 50 14.51 -11.80 -2.45
CA ASN A 50 14.33 -10.51 -3.10
C ASN A 50 13.21 -9.68 -2.47
N ILE A 51 12.71 -10.10 -1.33
CA ILE A 51 11.66 -9.39 -0.62
C ILE A 51 12.21 -8.87 0.70
N THR A 52 12.05 -7.58 0.94
CA THR A 52 12.47 -6.95 2.19
C THR A 52 11.24 -6.36 2.87
N ILE A 53 11.09 -6.63 4.15
CA ILE A 53 9.97 -6.07 4.92
C ILE A 53 10.52 -4.97 5.80
N VAL A 54 9.93 -3.78 5.70
CA VAL A 54 10.33 -2.62 6.49
C VAL A 54 9.12 -2.18 7.30
N ARG A 55 9.28 -2.07 8.60
CA ARG A 55 8.17 -1.71 9.49
C ARG A 55 8.20 -0.22 9.78
N ALA A 56 7.04 0.43 9.58
CA ALA A 56 6.88 1.85 9.89
C ALA A 56 6.02 1.98 11.14
N PRO A 57 6.17 3.06 11.92
CA PRO A 57 5.39 3.22 13.14
C PRO A 57 3.90 3.25 12.92
N GLY A 58 3.44 3.85 11.84
CA GLY A 58 2.01 3.93 11.56
C GLY A 58 1.78 4.33 10.12
N ALA A 59 0.52 4.45 9.75
CA ALA A 59 0.17 4.75 8.36
C ALA A 59 0.67 6.13 7.93
N PHE A 60 0.66 7.09 8.84
CA PHE A 60 1.06 8.45 8.48
C PHE A 60 2.55 8.53 8.12
N GLU A 61 3.37 7.63 8.69
CA GLU A 61 4.80 7.61 8.43
C GLU A 61 5.21 6.75 7.25
N ILE A 62 4.27 5.99 6.69
CA ILE A 62 4.58 5.10 5.57
C ILE A 62 5.19 5.83 4.38
N PRO A 63 4.67 6.99 3.96
CA PRO A 63 5.28 7.67 2.81
C PRO A 63 6.73 8.06 3.05
N LEU A 64 7.08 8.50 4.24
CA LEU A 64 8.46 8.86 4.53
C LEU A 64 9.36 7.63 4.48
N VAL A 65 8.90 6.51 5.03
CA VAL A 65 9.69 5.28 4.99
C VAL A 65 9.85 4.82 3.56
N CYS A 66 8.79 4.89 2.76
CA CYS A 66 8.86 4.53 1.34
C CYS A 66 9.86 5.42 0.61
N LYS A 67 9.89 6.71 0.92
CA LYS A 67 10.83 7.61 0.30
C LYS A 67 12.26 7.19 0.61
N LYS A 68 12.53 6.84 1.87
CA LYS A 68 13.87 6.45 2.25
C LYS A 68 14.28 5.12 1.62
N VAL A 69 13.34 4.19 1.50
CA VAL A 69 13.61 2.91 0.84
C VAL A 69 13.89 3.14 -0.65
N ALA A 70 13.08 3.97 -1.29
CA ALA A 70 13.25 4.26 -2.71
C ALA A 70 14.59 4.97 -2.97
N ALA A 71 14.99 5.86 -2.07
CA ALA A 71 16.21 6.63 -2.24
C ALA A 71 17.46 5.75 -2.19
N LYS A 72 17.38 4.59 -1.55
CA LYS A 72 18.53 3.70 -1.51
C LYS A 72 18.79 3.04 -2.86
N GLY A 73 17.78 2.99 -3.70
CA GLY A 73 17.98 2.43 -5.04
C GLY A 73 18.18 0.93 -5.10
N GLU A 74 17.77 0.22 -4.05
CA GLU A 74 17.98 -1.22 -4.01
C GLU A 74 16.75 -2.05 -4.33
N VAL A 75 15.62 -1.42 -4.59
CA VAL A 75 14.39 -2.16 -4.90
C VAL A 75 13.77 -1.63 -6.18
N ASP A 76 13.03 -2.48 -6.84
CA ASP A 76 12.38 -2.12 -8.09
C ASP A 76 10.94 -1.69 -7.89
N ALA A 77 10.35 -2.02 -6.77
CA ALA A 77 8.98 -1.63 -6.46
C ALA A 77 8.75 -1.70 -4.96
N ILE A 78 7.76 -0.95 -4.49
CA ILE A 78 7.41 -0.91 -3.08
C ILE A 78 5.93 -1.22 -2.94
N ILE A 79 5.59 -2.06 -1.97
CA ILE A 79 4.21 -2.33 -1.61
C ILE A 79 4.02 -1.76 -0.21
N ALA A 80 3.08 -0.86 -0.06
CA ALA A 80 2.84 -0.21 1.22
C ALA A 80 1.56 -0.77 1.83
N LEU A 81 1.62 -1.19 3.08
CA LEU A 81 0.50 -1.79 3.77
C LEU A 81 0.28 -1.12 5.10
N GLY A 82 -0.95 -0.75 5.37
CA GLY A 82 -1.31 -0.17 6.65
C GLY A 82 -2.81 -0.22 6.84
N ALA A 83 -3.25 0.07 8.03
CA ALA A 83 -4.66 0.08 8.32
C ALA A 83 -4.99 1.30 9.16
N VAL A 84 -6.07 1.97 8.83
CA VAL A 84 -6.57 3.07 9.61
C VAL A 84 -8.02 2.75 9.90
N ILE A 85 -8.39 2.78 11.17
CA ILE A 85 -9.75 2.46 11.56
C ILE A 85 -10.61 3.69 11.35
N ARG A 86 -11.68 3.55 10.59
CA ARG A 86 -12.60 4.65 10.38
C ARG A 86 -13.49 4.74 11.61
N GLY A 87 -13.39 5.81 12.34
CA GLY A 87 -14.22 6.04 13.53
C GLY A 87 -15.22 7.14 13.28
N GLY A 88 -15.61 7.82 14.32
CA GLY A 88 -16.57 8.89 14.23
C GLY A 88 -15.98 10.26 13.92
N THR A 89 -14.67 10.34 13.76
CA THR A 89 -14.03 11.62 13.50
C THR A 89 -13.43 11.62 12.10
N PRO A 90 -13.03 12.77 11.57
CA PRO A 90 -12.43 12.84 10.24
C PRO A 90 -10.99 12.40 10.17
N HIS A 91 -10.44 11.91 11.28
CA HIS A 91 -9.03 11.52 11.33
C HIS A 91 -8.69 10.48 10.25
N PHE A 92 -9.59 9.52 10.03
CA PHE A 92 -9.34 8.49 9.03
C PHE A 92 -9.08 9.10 7.66
N GLU A 93 -9.95 10.02 7.24
CA GLU A 93 -9.83 10.58 5.89
C GLU A 93 -8.59 11.45 5.75
N TYR A 94 -8.22 12.15 6.80
CA TYR A 94 -7.04 12.98 6.76
C TYR A 94 -5.80 12.10 6.60
N VAL A 95 -5.66 11.06 7.42
CA VAL A 95 -4.50 10.18 7.35
C VAL A 95 -4.46 9.45 6.02
N ALA A 96 -5.63 8.98 5.55
CA ALA A 96 -5.70 8.25 4.29
C ALA A 96 -5.29 9.15 3.13
N GLY A 97 -5.79 10.38 3.11
CA GLY A 97 -5.47 11.30 2.04
C GLY A 97 -4.02 11.68 2.00
N GLU A 98 -3.44 11.99 3.16
CA GLU A 98 -2.03 12.38 3.21
C GLU A 98 -1.11 11.21 2.86
N CYS A 99 -1.45 9.99 3.29
CA CYS A 99 -0.67 8.83 2.98
C CYS A 99 -0.68 8.56 1.47
N THR A 100 -1.86 8.59 0.86
CA THR A 100 -1.99 8.35 -0.57
C THR A 100 -1.22 9.39 -1.37
N LYS A 101 -1.33 10.67 -0.98
CA LYS A 101 -0.64 11.72 -1.67
C LYS A 101 0.87 11.53 -1.55
N GLY A 102 1.35 11.18 -0.35
CA GLY A 102 2.76 10.98 -0.14
C GLY A 102 3.33 9.82 -0.95
N LEU A 103 2.56 8.73 -1.05
CA LEU A 103 3.01 7.58 -1.84
C LEU A 103 3.09 7.93 -3.32
N ALA A 104 2.14 8.72 -3.82
CA ALA A 104 2.16 9.17 -5.21
C ALA A 104 3.39 10.03 -5.48
N MET A 105 3.77 10.88 -4.52
CA MET A 105 4.94 11.71 -4.68
C MET A 105 6.22 10.88 -4.75
N VAL A 106 6.33 9.83 -3.92
CA VAL A 106 7.50 8.96 -3.93
C VAL A 106 7.58 8.24 -5.27
N ASN A 107 6.44 7.76 -5.77
CA ASN A 107 6.38 7.07 -7.04
C ASN A 107 6.93 7.96 -8.15
N MET A 108 6.48 9.20 -8.21
CA MET A 108 6.91 10.11 -9.26
C MET A 108 8.34 10.60 -9.07
N GLU A 109 8.75 10.83 -7.84
CA GLU A 109 10.09 11.36 -7.59
C GLU A 109 11.19 10.34 -7.89
N TYR A 110 10.98 9.08 -7.53
CA TYR A 110 12.01 8.07 -7.71
C TYR A 110 11.77 7.15 -8.90
N GLY A 111 10.63 7.31 -9.57
CA GLY A 111 10.38 6.53 -10.78
C GLY A 111 10.21 5.05 -10.56
N ILE A 112 9.75 4.63 -9.38
CA ILE A 112 9.48 3.22 -9.14
C ILE A 112 8.05 3.06 -8.70
N PRO A 113 7.41 1.93 -9.00
CA PRO A 113 6.05 1.71 -8.58
C PRO A 113 5.93 1.65 -7.07
N VAL A 114 4.97 2.37 -6.51
CA VAL A 114 4.65 2.31 -5.10
C VAL A 114 3.16 2.02 -5.04
N ALA A 115 2.80 0.82 -4.64
CA ALA A 115 1.42 0.38 -4.67
C ALA A 115 0.98 -0.17 -3.34
N GLY A 116 -0.30 -0.34 -3.18
CA GLY A 116 -0.79 -1.01 -1.99
C GLY A 116 -2.15 -0.50 -1.61
N PRO A 117 -2.91 -1.28 -0.88
CA PRO A 117 -4.18 -0.82 -0.37
C PRO A 117 -3.96 -0.08 0.91
N VAL A 118 -3.18 0.95 0.87
CA VAL A 118 -2.87 1.70 2.05
C VAL A 118 -3.37 3.10 1.93
N PRO A 119 -3.96 3.61 2.96
CA PRO A 119 -4.37 2.93 4.17
C PRO A 119 -5.67 2.19 3.95
N THR A 120 -5.77 1.02 4.50
CA THR A 120 -6.98 0.25 4.37
C THR A 120 -7.93 0.75 5.44
N GLY A 121 -9.06 1.23 5.06
CA GLY A 121 -10.00 1.75 6.00
C GLY A 121 -10.94 0.68 6.50
N LEU A 122 -10.95 0.48 7.81
CA LEU A 122 -11.89 -0.41 8.43
C LEU A 122 -12.91 0.47 9.12
N ASP A 123 -14.19 0.25 8.82
CA ASP A 123 -15.23 1.09 9.38
C ASP A 123 -15.77 0.45 10.64
N CYS A 124 -15.45 1.04 11.78
CA CYS A 124 -15.89 0.53 13.06
C CYS A 124 -17.18 1.18 13.54
N ARG A 125 -17.81 1.99 12.73
CA ARG A 125 -19.08 2.60 13.14
C ARG A 125 -20.17 1.56 13.12
N PRO A 126 -21.21 1.73 13.94
CA PRO A 126 -22.32 0.79 13.98
C PRO A 126 -23.00 0.66 12.61
N PRO A 127 -23.52 -0.50 12.29
CA PRO A 127 -24.12 -0.70 10.98
C PRO A 127 -25.21 0.30 10.62
N ASN A 128 -26.08 0.66 11.57
CA ASN A 128 -27.12 1.62 11.21
C ASN A 128 -26.54 2.99 10.97
N HIS A 129 -25.41 3.32 11.57
CA HIS A 129 -24.78 4.59 11.27
C HIS A 129 -24.31 4.59 9.83
N GLN A 130 -23.83 3.45 9.35
CA GLN A 130 -23.40 3.36 7.99
C GLN A 130 -24.56 3.32 7.01
N ARG A 131 -25.75 2.96 7.48
CA ARG A 131 -26.85 2.84 6.57
C ARG A 131 -27.80 3.99 6.59
N LEU A 132 -27.44 5.05 7.25
CA LEU A 132 -28.29 6.20 7.20
C LEU A 132 -28.41 6.68 5.78
N PRO A 133 -29.60 6.90 5.34
CA PRO A 133 -29.83 7.28 3.99
C PRO A 133 -29.34 8.58 3.84
N HIS A 134 -28.44 8.78 3.00
CA HIS A 134 -27.94 10.01 2.85
C HIS A 134 -28.86 10.93 2.42
N GLY A 135 -29.68 10.53 1.69
CA GLY A 135 -30.56 11.49 1.24
C GLY A 135 -31.36 11.98 2.33
N ASP A 136 -31.65 11.21 3.23
CA ASP A 136 -32.53 11.71 4.10
C ASP A 136 -31.89 11.98 5.25
N ARG A 137 -30.94 11.74 5.27
CA ARG A 137 -30.44 12.04 6.30
C ARG A 137 -29.87 13.04 6.13
N GLY A 138 -30.12 13.23 5.29
CA GLY A 138 -29.67 14.46 5.16
C GLY A 138 -29.39 14.84 5.35
#